data_7b50cab7a83831aa62ac9739c50a9127
#
_entry.id   7b50cab7a83831aa62ac9739c50a9127
#
_cell.length_a   1.000
_cell.length_b   1.000
_cell.length_c   1.000
_cell.angle_alpha   90.00
_cell.angle_beta   90.00
_cell.angle_gamma   90.00
#
_symmetry.space_group_name_H-M   'P 1'
#
loop_
_entity.id
_entity.type
_entity.pdbx_description
1 polymer ?
#
loop_
_entity_poly.entity_id
_entity_poly.type
_entity_poly.pdbx_seq_one_letter_code
_entity_poly.pdbx_strand_id
1 'polypeptide(L)'
;MKVKVGVIFGGETVEHEISIITAVQAMKYIDPEKYEIVPIYISKDRIWYTGKMLMDIEVYKDFEHLKRYAKKVAFYKKNGTFVLQTVGMFKRVVEELDIMFPIMHGNNTEDGSIQGYLETVGIPYVGSKVLASAIGQDKVIMKQVMSSINLPIVPYTWFYDINYYDENEKILNEIKELGYPVIVKPATLGSSVGITVVKEESKIDQAVREAIKYDVKIIVEKVIENLVEVNCSVLGNYKYQEASVIEEVISTEEFLTYTDKYIGKSKGDTTKGMVATNRVIPARIDNKLYKEIQELAKETFKVMNLSGVARIDFLIDNKKKKAYVNEPNTIPGSLSFYLWEKTNKPYNKLLDEMLSIAIKDFKTKSKKIYSFDTNILSNFNGLKGGKGLKGIKK
;
A
#
# COMPACT_ATOMS: atom_id res chain seq x y z
N MET A 1 -22.51 -22.06 -3.28
CA MET A 1 -22.69 -20.60 -3.47
C MET A 1 -21.31 -20.01 -3.63
N LYS A 2 -21.06 -19.16 -4.63
CA LYS A 2 -19.76 -18.49 -4.82
C LYS A 2 -19.60 -17.37 -3.80
N VAL A 3 -18.36 -17.12 -3.37
CA VAL A 3 -18.06 -15.98 -2.47
C VAL A 3 -18.05 -14.70 -3.31
N LYS A 4 -18.83 -13.68 -2.89
CA LYS A 4 -18.89 -12.38 -3.58
C LYS A 4 -17.78 -11.46 -3.11
N VAL A 5 -16.86 -11.16 -4.04
CA VAL A 5 -15.65 -10.37 -3.79
C VAL A 5 -15.82 -8.97 -4.38
N GLY A 6 -15.89 -7.96 -3.51
CA GLY A 6 -15.85 -6.55 -3.92
C GLY A 6 -14.40 -6.12 -4.19
N VAL A 7 -13.99 -5.99 -5.44
CA VAL A 7 -12.66 -5.48 -5.79
C VAL A 7 -12.71 -3.96 -5.84
N ILE A 8 -12.00 -3.30 -4.89
CA ILE A 8 -11.96 -1.83 -4.78
C ILE A 8 -10.68 -1.31 -5.43
N PHE A 9 -10.78 -0.29 -6.27
CA PHE A 9 -9.64 0.29 -6.99
C PHE A 9 -9.89 1.75 -7.41
N GLY A 10 -8.84 2.44 -7.88
CA GLY A 10 -8.86 3.86 -8.20
C GLY A 10 -8.46 4.72 -7.00
N GLY A 11 -9.24 5.75 -6.67
CA GLY A 11 -9.01 6.67 -5.56
C GLY A 11 -8.36 7.99 -5.97
N GLU A 12 -8.36 8.98 -5.06
CA GLU A 12 -7.67 10.25 -5.25
C GLU A 12 -6.19 10.10 -4.88
N THR A 13 -5.40 9.68 -5.85
CA THR A 13 -3.96 9.41 -5.70
C THR A 13 -3.23 9.65 -7.01
N VAL A 14 -1.94 9.92 -6.95
CA VAL A 14 -1.06 10.05 -8.12
C VAL A 14 -0.90 8.71 -8.87
N GLU A 15 -1.20 7.60 -8.20
CA GLU A 15 -1.12 6.24 -8.76
C GLU A 15 -2.48 5.66 -9.17
N HIS A 16 -3.47 6.54 -9.40
CA HIS A 16 -4.85 6.19 -9.76
C HIS A 16 -4.95 5.21 -10.93
N GLU A 17 -4.25 5.49 -12.02
CA GLU A 17 -4.26 4.66 -13.22
C GLU A 17 -3.60 3.29 -12.98
N ILE A 18 -2.58 3.24 -12.12
CA ILE A 18 -1.92 1.98 -11.73
C ILE A 18 -2.87 1.10 -10.93
N SER A 19 -3.67 1.69 -10.03
CA SER A 19 -4.74 0.98 -9.31
C SER A 19 -5.72 0.33 -10.28
N ILE A 20 -6.16 1.05 -11.33
CA ILE A 20 -7.07 0.53 -12.36
C ILE A 20 -6.43 -0.66 -13.10
N ILE A 21 -5.19 -0.50 -13.58
CA ILE A 21 -4.49 -1.53 -14.34
C ILE A 21 -4.32 -2.80 -13.49
N THR A 22 -3.82 -2.66 -12.26
CA THR A 22 -3.61 -3.79 -11.34
C THR A 22 -4.92 -4.51 -11.04
N ALA A 23 -5.99 -3.77 -10.74
CA ALA A 23 -7.28 -4.36 -10.40
C ALA A 23 -7.94 -5.07 -11.58
N VAL A 24 -7.98 -4.44 -12.76
CA VAL A 24 -8.53 -5.07 -13.98
C VAL A 24 -7.75 -6.34 -14.33
N GLN A 25 -6.42 -6.30 -14.20
CA GLN A 25 -5.59 -7.47 -14.39
C GLN A 25 -5.94 -8.58 -13.37
N ALA A 26 -6.00 -8.27 -12.08
CA ALA A 26 -6.33 -9.23 -11.03
C ALA A 26 -7.72 -9.86 -11.24
N MET A 27 -8.73 -9.06 -11.56
CA MET A 27 -10.09 -9.52 -11.79
C MET A 27 -10.20 -10.57 -12.91
N LYS A 28 -9.32 -10.51 -13.93
CA LYS A 28 -9.28 -11.51 -15.01
C LYS A 28 -8.75 -12.87 -14.57
N TYR A 29 -7.97 -12.93 -13.48
CA TYR A 29 -7.32 -14.14 -12.99
C TYR A 29 -7.96 -14.73 -11.71
N ILE A 30 -8.89 -14.02 -11.06
CA ILE A 30 -9.67 -14.58 -9.94
C ILE A 30 -10.54 -15.74 -10.48
N ASP A 31 -10.50 -16.87 -9.78
CA ASP A 31 -11.18 -18.10 -10.16
C ASP A 31 -12.71 -17.93 -10.19
N PRO A 32 -13.36 -17.92 -11.38
CA PRO A 32 -14.80 -17.68 -11.48
C PRO A 32 -15.64 -18.85 -10.96
N GLU A 33 -15.06 -20.05 -10.75
CA GLU A 33 -15.79 -21.17 -10.16
C GLU A 33 -15.99 -21.00 -8.65
N LYS A 34 -15.07 -20.29 -7.96
CA LYS A 34 -15.11 -20.07 -6.52
C LYS A 34 -15.71 -18.71 -6.15
N TYR A 35 -15.47 -17.69 -6.97
CA TYR A 35 -15.73 -16.29 -6.65
C TYR A 35 -16.62 -15.61 -7.68
N GLU A 36 -17.48 -14.72 -7.20
CA GLU A 36 -18.22 -13.77 -8.02
C GLU A 36 -17.63 -12.39 -7.79
N ILE A 37 -17.13 -11.74 -8.86
CA ILE A 37 -16.44 -10.45 -8.77
C ILE A 37 -17.45 -9.32 -8.91
N VAL A 38 -17.39 -8.38 -7.98
CA VAL A 38 -18.09 -7.11 -8.01
C VAL A 38 -17.07 -5.98 -8.07
N PRO A 39 -16.84 -5.36 -9.25
CA PRO A 39 -15.91 -4.25 -9.35
C PRO A 39 -16.47 -3.00 -8.69
N ILE A 40 -15.59 -2.32 -7.92
CA ILE A 40 -15.92 -1.10 -7.18
C ILE A 40 -14.84 -0.06 -7.48
N TYR A 41 -15.17 0.87 -8.37
CA TYR A 41 -14.25 1.91 -8.78
C TYR A 41 -14.49 3.19 -7.97
N ILE A 42 -13.44 3.76 -7.41
CA ILE A 42 -13.47 5.07 -6.76
C ILE A 42 -12.78 6.07 -7.69
N SER A 43 -13.51 7.10 -8.10
CA SER A 43 -12.98 8.17 -8.95
C SER A 43 -12.06 9.13 -8.18
N LYS A 44 -11.35 10.02 -8.91
CA LYS A 44 -10.48 11.05 -8.31
C LYS A 44 -11.25 12.06 -7.44
N ASP A 45 -12.57 12.21 -7.68
CA ASP A 45 -13.51 13.00 -6.87
C ASP A 45 -14.18 12.19 -5.74
N ARG A 46 -13.61 11.02 -5.39
CA ARG A 46 -14.02 10.12 -4.30
C ARG A 46 -15.44 9.55 -4.43
N ILE A 47 -16.00 9.51 -5.63
CA ILE A 47 -17.31 8.91 -5.88
C ILE A 47 -17.13 7.43 -6.21
N TRP A 48 -17.98 6.59 -5.62
CA TRP A 48 -17.94 5.15 -5.79
C TRP A 48 -18.88 4.72 -6.90
N TYR A 49 -18.38 3.86 -7.78
CA TYR A 49 -19.13 3.32 -8.92
C TYR A 49 -19.03 1.79 -8.93
N THR A 50 -20.09 1.13 -9.43
CA THR A 50 -20.09 -0.31 -9.71
C THR A 50 -20.78 -0.60 -11.04
N GLY A 51 -20.45 -1.75 -11.63
CA GLY A 51 -21.01 -2.25 -12.90
C GLY A 51 -20.01 -3.14 -13.60
N LYS A 52 -20.49 -4.20 -14.27
CA LYS A 52 -19.63 -5.19 -14.94
C LYS A 52 -18.66 -4.60 -15.96
N MET A 53 -19.03 -3.49 -16.61
CA MET A 53 -18.18 -2.79 -17.56
C MET A 53 -16.84 -2.32 -16.94
N LEU A 54 -16.80 -2.09 -15.63
CA LEU A 54 -15.58 -1.65 -14.93
C LEU A 54 -14.46 -2.72 -14.90
N MET A 55 -14.73 -3.92 -15.40
CA MET A 55 -13.71 -4.96 -15.61
C MET A 55 -12.97 -4.80 -16.96
N ASP A 56 -13.40 -3.87 -17.81
CA ASP A 56 -12.76 -3.56 -19.08
C ASP A 56 -11.92 -2.28 -18.96
N ILE A 57 -10.62 -2.39 -19.27
CA ILE A 57 -9.69 -1.25 -19.20
C ILE A 57 -10.05 -0.11 -20.17
N GLU A 58 -10.72 -0.44 -21.27
CA GLU A 58 -11.05 0.54 -22.32
C GLU A 58 -12.06 1.61 -21.83
N VAL A 59 -12.93 1.27 -20.87
CA VAL A 59 -13.95 2.22 -20.36
C VAL A 59 -13.35 3.41 -19.61
N TYR A 60 -12.11 3.27 -19.12
CA TYR A 60 -11.42 4.32 -18.38
C TYR A 60 -10.76 5.37 -19.26
N LYS A 61 -10.75 5.15 -20.57
CA LYS A 61 -10.27 6.13 -21.56
C LYS A 61 -11.27 7.28 -21.75
N ASP A 62 -12.56 7.04 -21.45
CA ASP A 62 -13.64 8.05 -21.51
C ASP A 62 -14.41 8.03 -20.19
N PHE A 63 -14.01 8.89 -19.26
CA PHE A 63 -14.60 8.96 -17.93
C PHE A 63 -16.05 9.47 -17.95
N GLU A 64 -16.40 10.34 -18.88
CA GLU A 64 -17.78 10.84 -19.02
C GLU A 64 -18.72 9.73 -19.52
N HIS A 65 -18.25 8.88 -20.42
CA HIS A 65 -18.98 7.69 -20.84
C HIS A 65 -19.15 6.71 -19.67
N LEU A 66 -18.08 6.44 -18.91
CA LEU A 66 -18.13 5.58 -17.73
C LEU A 66 -19.19 6.06 -16.72
N LYS A 67 -19.24 7.35 -16.41
CA LYS A 67 -20.22 7.94 -15.48
C LYS A 67 -21.67 7.73 -15.87
N ARG A 68 -21.97 7.61 -17.17
CA ARG A 68 -23.34 7.42 -17.66
C ARG A 68 -23.86 6.01 -17.42
N TYR A 69 -23.00 5.02 -17.46
CA TYR A 69 -23.37 3.60 -17.41
C TYR A 69 -23.06 2.92 -16.09
N ALA A 70 -22.04 3.37 -15.36
CA ALA A 70 -21.73 2.86 -14.04
C ALA A 70 -22.72 3.43 -12.99
N LYS A 71 -23.12 2.58 -12.04
CA LYS A 71 -24.03 2.99 -10.97
C LYS A 71 -23.24 3.65 -9.85
N LYS A 72 -23.62 4.88 -9.47
CA LYS A 72 -23.14 5.49 -8.22
C LYS A 72 -23.66 4.72 -7.03
N VAL A 73 -22.79 4.35 -6.11
CA VAL A 73 -23.12 3.50 -4.96
C VAL A 73 -22.48 4.01 -3.67
N ALA A 74 -23.08 3.61 -2.54
CA ALA A 74 -22.48 3.65 -1.23
C ALA A 74 -22.38 2.24 -0.69
N PHE A 75 -21.32 1.98 0.09
CA PHE A 75 -21.07 0.71 0.75
C PHE A 75 -21.33 0.84 2.25
N TYR A 76 -22.10 -0.07 2.84
CA TYR A 76 -22.35 -0.12 4.28
C TYR A 76 -22.97 -1.46 4.70
N LYS A 77 -23.14 -1.65 6.01
CA LYS A 77 -23.82 -2.83 6.59
C LYS A 77 -25.32 -2.54 6.80
N LYS A 78 -26.17 -3.40 6.25
CA LYS A 78 -27.64 -3.32 6.37
C LYS A 78 -28.20 -4.66 6.83
N ASN A 79 -28.90 -4.68 7.95
CA ASN A 79 -29.53 -5.90 8.50
C ASN A 79 -28.57 -7.11 8.58
N GLY A 80 -27.33 -6.88 8.98
CA GLY A 80 -26.31 -7.93 9.08
C GLY A 80 -25.53 -8.22 7.80
N THR A 81 -26.00 -7.78 6.63
CA THR A 81 -25.38 -8.01 5.32
C THR A 81 -24.60 -6.77 4.85
N PHE A 82 -23.50 -6.97 4.15
CA PHE A 82 -22.71 -5.90 3.53
C PHE A 82 -23.25 -5.63 2.12
N VAL A 83 -23.63 -4.39 1.86
CA VAL A 83 -24.34 -4.04 0.62
C VAL A 83 -23.73 -2.86 -0.11
N LEU A 84 -23.77 -2.93 -1.44
CA LEU A 84 -23.69 -1.75 -2.30
C LEU A 84 -25.10 -1.29 -2.63
N GLN A 85 -25.40 -0.03 -2.34
CA GLN A 85 -26.70 0.58 -2.59
C GLN A 85 -26.54 1.81 -3.48
N THR A 86 -27.44 2.00 -4.44
CA THR A 86 -27.43 3.20 -5.28
C THR A 86 -27.61 4.46 -4.44
N VAL A 87 -26.90 5.52 -4.82
CA VAL A 87 -27.05 6.88 -4.26
C VAL A 87 -28.08 7.64 -5.08
N GLY A 88 -29.02 8.32 -4.41
CA GLY A 88 -30.06 9.12 -5.07
C GLY A 88 -31.44 8.94 -4.44
N MET A 89 -32.48 9.42 -5.13
CA MET A 89 -33.87 9.41 -4.63
C MET A 89 -34.40 7.96 -4.47
N PHE A 90 -34.09 7.08 -5.42
CA PHE A 90 -34.52 5.68 -5.39
C PHE A 90 -33.35 4.78 -4.98
N LYS A 91 -33.23 4.52 -3.67
CA LYS A 91 -32.16 3.69 -3.11
C LYS A 91 -32.46 2.20 -3.32
N ARG A 92 -31.62 1.51 -4.11
CA ARG A 92 -31.74 0.06 -4.36
C ARG A 92 -30.43 -0.62 -4.01
N VAL A 93 -30.50 -1.73 -3.27
CA VAL A 93 -29.36 -2.64 -3.11
C VAL A 93 -29.07 -3.24 -4.49
N VAL A 94 -27.85 -3.08 -4.96
CA VAL A 94 -27.41 -3.59 -6.27
C VAL A 94 -26.56 -4.84 -6.14
N GLU A 95 -25.80 -4.96 -5.04
CA GLU A 95 -24.99 -6.13 -4.75
C GLU A 95 -24.88 -6.34 -3.23
N GLU A 96 -24.74 -7.61 -2.83
CA GLU A 96 -24.32 -8.03 -1.51
C GLU A 96 -22.86 -8.53 -1.61
N LEU A 97 -22.07 -8.36 -0.56
CA LEU A 97 -20.65 -8.69 -0.57
C LEU A 97 -20.28 -9.54 0.64
N ASP A 98 -19.38 -10.50 0.44
CA ASP A 98 -18.85 -11.35 1.50
C ASP A 98 -17.47 -10.89 1.97
N ILE A 99 -16.65 -10.35 1.06
CA ILE A 99 -15.28 -9.91 1.31
C ILE A 99 -14.91 -8.76 0.35
N MET A 100 -14.05 -7.86 0.82
CA MET A 100 -13.44 -6.81 0.01
C MET A 100 -12.00 -7.15 -0.38
N PHE A 101 -11.62 -6.76 -1.59
CA PHE A 101 -10.25 -6.86 -2.05
C PHE A 101 -9.78 -5.47 -2.52
N PRO A 102 -9.16 -4.67 -1.62
CA PRO A 102 -8.56 -3.41 -2.00
C PRO A 102 -7.32 -3.65 -2.89
N ILE A 103 -7.36 -3.09 -4.09
CA ILE A 103 -6.24 -3.06 -5.05
C ILE A 103 -6.05 -1.59 -5.43
N MET A 104 -5.46 -0.84 -4.51
CA MET A 104 -5.35 0.60 -4.58
C MET A 104 -3.92 1.01 -4.21
N HIS A 105 -3.36 1.98 -4.93
CA HIS A 105 -1.98 2.43 -4.73
C HIS A 105 -1.93 3.90 -4.32
N GLY A 106 -0.96 4.24 -3.46
CA GLY A 106 -0.65 5.59 -3.02
C GLY A 106 -1.50 6.10 -1.85
N ASN A 107 -1.32 7.39 -1.54
CA ASN A 107 -1.97 8.05 -0.41
C ASN A 107 -3.51 8.00 -0.51
N ASN A 108 -4.18 8.03 0.64
CA ASN A 108 -5.63 7.87 0.81
C ASN A 108 -6.17 6.50 0.39
N THR A 109 -5.30 5.56 0.05
CA THR A 109 -5.67 4.24 -0.44
C THR A 109 -4.95 3.10 0.28
N GLU A 110 -3.61 3.02 0.20
CA GLU A 110 -2.83 1.96 0.86
C GLU A 110 -2.24 2.39 2.21
N ASP A 111 -2.55 3.59 2.68
CA ASP A 111 -2.08 4.21 3.93
C ASP A 111 -2.90 3.84 5.18
N GLY A 112 -3.86 2.94 5.06
CA GLY A 112 -4.76 2.56 6.14
C GLY A 112 -6.13 3.22 6.09
N SER A 113 -6.36 4.23 5.24
CA SER A 113 -7.62 4.97 5.16
C SER A 113 -8.78 4.08 4.72
N ILE A 114 -8.65 3.39 3.59
CA ILE A 114 -9.69 2.46 3.11
C ILE A 114 -9.82 1.25 4.04
N GLN A 115 -8.71 0.75 4.57
CA GLN A 115 -8.69 -0.36 5.53
C GLN A 115 -9.46 0.00 6.80
N GLY A 116 -9.30 1.24 7.31
CA GLY A 116 -10.03 1.75 8.47
C GLY A 116 -11.53 1.82 8.24
N TYR A 117 -11.95 2.25 7.05
CA TYR A 117 -13.36 2.24 6.66
C TYR A 117 -13.94 0.82 6.66
N LEU A 118 -13.23 -0.14 6.04
CA LEU A 118 -13.65 -1.53 5.96
C LEU A 118 -13.70 -2.20 7.35
N GLU A 119 -12.75 -1.90 8.24
CA GLU A 119 -12.77 -2.39 9.63
C GLU A 119 -13.92 -1.83 10.44
N THR A 120 -14.23 -0.54 10.28
CA THR A 120 -15.36 0.12 10.97
C THR A 120 -16.71 -0.46 10.53
N VAL A 121 -16.86 -0.74 9.22
CA VAL A 121 -18.06 -1.42 8.68
C VAL A 121 -18.12 -2.89 9.13
N GLY A 122 -16.95 -3.52 9.36
CA GLY A 122 -16.80 -4.89 9.87
C GLY A 122 -16.80 -5.98 8.81
N ILE A 123 -16.46 -5.65 7.54
CA ILE A 123 -16.32 -6.63 6.47
C ILE A 123 -14.90 -7.23 6.47
N PRO A 124 -14.72 -8.55 6.18
CA PRO A 124 -13.42 -9.10 5.90
C PRO A 124 -12.81 -8.46 4.64
N TYR A 125 -11.50 -8.27 4.63
CA TYR A 125 -10.80 -7.76 3.45
C TYR A 125 -9.39 -8.33 3.30
N VAL A 126 -8.93 -8.39 2.05
CA VAL A 126 -7.60 -8.89 1.65
C VAL A 126 -6.54 -7.84 1.92
N GLY A 127 -5.35 -8.29 2.30
CA GLY A 127 -4.17 -7.45 2.44
C GLY A 127 -3.91 -6.98 3.87
N SER A 128 -2.93 -6.11 3.99
CA SER A 128 -2.45 -5.53 5.24
C SER A 128 -3.55 -4.74 5.95
N LYS A 129 -3.50 -4.71 7.30
CA LYS A 129 -4.50 -4.04 8.12
C LYS A 129 -4.08 -2.59 8.39
N VAL A 130 -4.97 -1.81 9.00
CA VAL A 130 -4.79 -0.36 9.25
C VAL A 130 -3.38 -0.02 9.75
N LEU A 131 -2.95 -0.65 10.83
CA LEU A 131 -1.64 -0.36 11.44
C LEU A 131 -0.49 -0.63 10.47
N ALA A 132 -0.48 -1.80 9.82
CA ALA A 132 0.57 -2.19 8.90
C ALA A 132 0.63 -1.26 7.67
N SER A 133 -0.53 -0.89 7.13
CA SER A 133 -0.65 0.05 6.01
C SER A 133 -0.13 1.44 6.39
N ALA A 134 -0.54 1.98 7.54
CA ALA A 134 -0.10 3.29 8.01
C ALA A 134 1.43 3.33 8.28
N ILE A 135 1.98 2.30 8.93
CA ILE A 135 3.42 2.19 9.16
C ILE A 135 4.16 2.10 7.81
N GLY A 136 3.67 1.29 6.87
CA GLY A 136 4.29 1.12 5.55
C GLY A 136 4.34 2.41 4.73
N GLN A 137 3.42 3.33 4.95
CA GLN A 137 3.35 4.60 4.23
C GLN A 137 4.36 5.65 4.77
N ASP A 138 4.66 5.65 6.06
CA ASP A 138 5.57 6.63 6.68
C ASP A 138 6.99 6.04 6.80
N LYS A 139 7.91 6.50 5.96
CA LYS A 139 9.30 6.02 5.89
C LYS A 139 10.05 6.14 7.22
N VAL A 140 9.71 7.13 8.05
CA VAL A 140 10.35 7.32 9.36
C VAL A 140 9.85 6.28 10.35
N ILE A 141 8.53 6.16 10.50
CA ILE A 141 7.92 5.20 11.43
C ILE A 141 8.29 3.76 11.03
N MET A 142 8.23 3.46 9.74
CA MET A 142 8.66 2.19 9.17
C MET A 142 10.08 1.83 9.58
N LYS A 143 11.05 2.76 9.39
CA LYS A 143 12.46 2.54 9.78
C LYS A 143 12.62 2.40 11.29
N GLN A 144 11.88 3.13 12.11
CA GLN A 144 11.87 2.98 13.56
C GLN A 144 11.39 1.58 13.97
N VAL A 145 10.33 1.08 13.37
CA VAL A 145 9.83 -0.28 13.61
C VAL A 145 10.88 -1.32 13.18
N MET A 146 11.48 -1.17 12.00
CA MET A 146 12.55 -2.08 11.54
C MET A 146 13.77 -2.06 12.45
N SER A 147 14.17 -0.88 12.93
CA SER A 147 15.30 -0.72 13.87
C SER A 147 15.07 -1.43 15.19
N SER A 148 13.81 -1.53 15.65
CA SER A 148 13.48 -2.15 16.96
C SER A 148 13.87 -3.63 17.04
N ILE A 149 14.07 -4.30 15.90
CA ILE A 149 14.54 -5.68 15.80
C ILE A 149 15.89 -5.80 15.07
N ASN A 150 16.61 -4.68 14.95
CA ASN A 150 17.93 -4.60 14.32
C ASN A 150 17.95 -5.03 12.84
N LEU A 151 16.88 -4.83 12.09
CA LEU A 151 16.95 -5.01 10.65
C LEU A 151 17.95 -4.02 10.03
N PRO A 152 18.76 -4.46 9.05
CA PRO A 152 19.69 -3.58 8.38
C PRO A 152 18.93 -2.55 7.56
N ILE A 153 18.99 -1.30 7.96
CA ILE A 153 18.44 -0.15 7.24
C ILE A 153 19.52 0.87 6.93
N VAL A 154 19.32 1.68 5.92
CA VAL A 154 20.21 2.78 5.58
C VAL A 154 20.20 3.83 6.70
N PRO A 155 21.35 4.35 7.15
CA PRO A 155 21.42 5.45 8.11
C PRO A 155 20.62 6.66 7.63
N TYR A 156 19.90 7.30 8.53
CA TYR A 156 19.01 8.41 8.21
C TYR A 156 18.87 9.38 9.38
N THR A 157 18.48 10.63 9.08
CA THR A 157 17.87 11.59 10.00
C THR A 157 16.54 12.07 9.46
N TRP A 158 15.72 12.68 10.30
CA TRP A 158 14.41 13.19 9.90
C TRP A 158 13.99 14.37 10.76
N PHE A 159 13.14 15.20 10.21
CA PHE A 159 12.61 16.40 10.91
C PHE A 159 11.27 16.81 10.32
N TYR A 160 10.52 17.62 11.07
CA TYR A 160 9.38 18.34 10.51
C TYR A 160 9.87 19.66 9.86
N ASP A 161 9.13 20.14 8.88
CA ASP A 161 9.41 21.39 8.16
C ASP A 161 9.62 22.58 9.10
N ILE A 162 8.79 22.71 10.13
CA ILE A 162 8.93 23.76 11.15
C ILE A 162 10.29 23.67 11.86
N ASN A 163 10.75 22.49 12.22
CA ASN A 163 12.04 22.30 12.89
C ASN A 163 13.21 22.73 11.99
N TYR A 164 13.09 22.57 10.68
CA TYR A 164 14.13 23.01 9.75
C TYR A 164 14.35 24.54 9.80
N TYR A 165 13.32 25.32 10.08
CA TYR A 165 13.44 26.76 10.25
C TYR A 165 13.93 27.16 11.66
N ASP A 166 13.50 26.43 12.69
CA ASP A 166 13.76 26.77 14.08
C ASP A 166 15.10 26.22 14.60
N GLU A 167 15.52 25.03 14.13
CA GLU A 167 16.69 24.27 14.58
C GLU A 167 17.69 23.98 13.44
N ASN A 168 17.80 24.88 12.46
CA ASN A 168 18.51 24.67 11.20
C ASN A 168 19.96 24.14 11.39
N GLU A 169 20.76 24.76 12.26
CA GLU A 169 22.16 24.35 12.49
C GLU A 169 22.27 22.91 13.01
N LYS A 170 21.38 22.52 13.92
CA LYS A 170 21.35 21.16 14.47
C LYS A 170 21.05 20.15 13.38
N ILE A 171 20.01 20.40 12.58
CA ILE A 171 19.59 19.53 11.50
C ILE A 171 20.69 19.39 10.43
N LEU A 172 21.32 20.51 10.05
CA LEU A 172 22.42 20.48 9.09
C LEU A 172 23.63 19.67 9.63
N ASN A 173 23.92 19.76 10.93
CA ASN A 173 24.97 18.95 11.56
C ASN A 173 24.60 17.46 11.55
N GLU A 174 23.37 17.08 11.89
CA GLU A 174 22.90 15.69 11.79
C GLU A 174 23.02 15.14 10.36
N ILE A 175 22.66 15.93 9.35
CA ILE A 175 22.81 15.56 7.93
C ILE A 175 24.30 15.40 7.58
N LYS A 176 25.15 16.28 8.07
CA LYS A 176 26.59 16.22 7.84
C LYS A 176 27.25 14.97 8.47
N GLU A 177 26.76 14.53 9.63
CA GLU A 177 27.19 13.29 10.27
C GLU A 177 26.86 12.03 9.45
N LEU A 178 25.76 12.03 8.67
CA LEU A 178 25.49 10.97 7.70
C LEU A 178 26.55 10.90 6.61
N GLY A 179 27.19 12.03 6.29
CA GLY A 179 28.16 12.19 5.21
C GLY A 179 27.53 12.18 3.83
N TYR A 180 28.02 13.07 2.95
CA TYR A 180 27.55 13.14 1.56
C TYR A 180 28.10 11.99 0.70
N PRO A 181 27.40 11.55 -0.37
CA PRO A 181 26.08 12.03 -0.81
C PRO A 181 24.95 11.53 0.08
N VAL A 182 23.88 12.36 0.17
CA VAL A 182 22.61 12.00 0.84
C VAL A 182 21.44 12.14 -0.11
N ILE A 183 20.30 11.53 0.24
CA ILE A 183 19.06 11.64 -0.51
C ILE A 183 17.98 12.23 0.40
N VAL A 184 17.37 13.34 -0.03
CA VAL A 184 16.28 14.03 0.67
C VAL A 184 14.95 13.58 0.09
N LYS A 185 14.00 13.20 0.93
CA LYS A 185 12.70 12.65 0.53
C LYS A 185 11.57 13.19 1.42
N PRO A 186 10.37 13.46 0.87
CA PRO A 186 9.14 13.49 1.65
C PRO A 186 8.92 12.13 2.34
N ALA A 187 8.54 12.13 3.62
CA ALA A 187 8.47 10.88 4.40
C ALA A 187 7.29 9.98 4.02
N THR A 188 6.15 10.58 3.61
CA THR A 188 4.89 9.85 3.39
C THR A 188 4.48 9.72 1.92
N LEU A 189 5.32 10.18 0.97
CA LEU A 189 5.04 10.06 -0.46
C LEU A 189 5.75 8.88 -1.11
N GLY A 190 5.06 8.27 -2.07
CA GLY A 190 5.56 7.23 -2.95
C GLY A 190 6.05 7.75 -4.31
N SER A 191 6.34 6.83 -5.24
CA SER A 191 6.58 7.09 -6.65
C SER A 191 7.70 8.09 -6.98
N SER A 192 8.68 8.24 -6.11
CA SER A 192 9.86 9.13 -6.28
C SER A 192 9.52 10.63 -6.44
N VAL A 193 8.35 11.08 -6.00
CA VAL A 193 7.98 12.50 -6.03
C VAL A 193 8.72 13.27 -4.93
N GLY A 194 9.32 14.43 -5.26
CA GLY A 194 10.00 15.30 -4.31
C GLY A 194 11.35 14.75 -3.80
N ILE A 195 11.94 13.74 -4.46
CA ILE A 195 13.22 13.15 -4.08
C ILE A 195 14.37 13.90 -4.76
N THR A 196 15.40 14.22 -3.98
CA THR A 196 16.61 14.90 -4.47
C THR A 196 17.87 14.26 -3.90
N VAL A 197 18.82 13.90 -4.76
CA VAL A 197 20.18 13.47 -4.35
C VAL A 197 21.06 14.68 -4.21
N VAL A 198 21.75 14.78 -3.07
CA VAL A 198 22.62 15.88 -2.71
C VAL A 198 24.04 15.36 -2.53
N LYS A 199 24.95 15.81 -3.41
CA LYS A 199 26.35 15.37 -3.43
C LYS A 199 27.25 16.25 -2.54
N GLU A 200 26.85 17.47 -2.26
CA GLU A 200 27.61 18.47 -1.49
C GLU A 200 26.71 19.33 -0.57
N GLU A 201 27.26 19.77 0.54
CA GLU A 201 26.55 20.52 1.58
C GLU A 201 25.84 21.78 1.04
N SER A 202 26.45 22.48 0.08
CA SER A 202 25.93 23.72 -0.50
C SER A 202 24.55 23.57 -1.17
N LYS A 203 24.12 22.36 -1.49
CA LYS A 203 22.83 22.07 -2.18
C LYS A 203 21.73 21.56 -1.26
N ILE A 204 22.03 21.33 0.03
CA ILE A 204 21.08 20.69 0.94
C ILE A 204 19.83 21.55 1.20
N ASP A 205 20.00 22.85 1.41
CA ASP A 205 18.89 23.78 1.66
C ASP A 205 17.87 23.77 0.50
N GLN A 206 18.36 23.81 -0.73
CA GLN A 206 17.50 23.74 -1.93
C GLN A 206 16.71 22.42 -1.97
N ALA A 207 17.35 21.31 -1.69
CA ALA A 207 16.72 19.99 -1.72
C ALA A 207 15.65 19.84 -0.62
N VAL A 208 15.93 20.32 0.59
CA VAL A 208 14.97 20.30 1.70
C VAL A 208 13.75 21.19 1.38
N ARG A 209 13.97 22.42 0.88
CA ARG A 209 12.87 23.30 0.49
C ARG A 209 12.01 22.73 -0.64
N GLU A 210 12.60 21.95 -1.54
CA GLU A 210 11.82 21.24 -2.56
C GLU A 210 10.96 20.15 -1.94
N ALA A 211 11.51 19.31 -1.05
CA ALA A 211 10.79 18.23 -0.39
C ALA A 211 9.64 18.75 0.52
N ILE A 212 9.83 19.87 1.21
CA ILE A 212 8.81 20.52 2.06
C ILE A 212 7.55 20.92 1.27
N LYS A 213 7.63 21.16 -0.03
CA LYS A 213 6.44 21.43 -0.85
C LYS A 213 5.46 20.26 -0.92
N TYR A 214 5.92 19.07 -0.61
CA TYR A 214 5.16 17.81 -0.76
C TYR A 214 4.77 17.16 0.56
N ASP A 215 5.51 17.42 1.65
CA ASP A 215 5.25 16.81 2.96
C ASP A 215 5.80 17.69 4.09
N VAL A 216 5.13 17.67 5.22
CA VAL A 216 5.60 18.35 6.44
C VAL A 216 6.70 17.56 7.16
N LYS A 217 6.87 16.27 6.85
CA LYS A 217 7.90 15.40 7.42
C LYS A 217 8.92 15.02 6.35
N ILE A 218 10.18 15.32 6.61
CA ILE A 218 11.29 15.09 5.68
C ILE A 218 12.23 14.05 6.28
N ILE A 219 12.65 13.11 5.45
CA ILE A 219 13.69 12.14 5.77
C ILE A 219 14.91 12.37 4.87
N VAL A 220 16.09 12.31 5.46
CA VAL A 220 17.37 12.38 4.76
C VAL A 220 18.14 11.09 5.03
N GLU A 221 18.53 10.40 3.97
CA GLU A 221 19.20 9.10 4.05
C GLU A 221 20.58 9.16 3.40
N LYS A 222 21.51 8.35 3.92
CA LYS A 222 22.79 8.12 3.26
C LYS A 222 22.58 7.42 1.92
N VAL A 223 23.19 7.92 0.86
CA VAL A 223 23.19 7.23 -0.45
C VAL A 223 24.11 6.00 -0.38
N ILE A 224 23.63 4.87 -0.89
CA ILE A 224 24.43 3.66 -1.05
C ILE A 224 25.23 3.77 -2.34
N GLU A 225 26.55 3.73 -2.23
CA GLU A 225 27.46 3.66 -3.36
C GLU A 225 27.45 2.24 -3.96
N ASN A 226 27.71 2.12 -5.27
CA ASN A 226 27.66 0.83 -5.97
C ASN A 226 26.33 0.08 -5.77
N LEU A 227 25.25 0.83 -5.86
CA LEU A 227 23.88 0.37 -5.63
C LEU A 227 23.47 -0.72 -6.60
N VAL A 228 22.91 -1.80 -6.06
CA VAL A 228 22.07 -2.76 -6.76
C VAL A 228 20.71 -2.79 -6.05
N GLU A 229 19.64 -2.51 -6.78
CA GLU A 229 18.29 -2.59 -6.26
C GLU A 229 17.69 -3.96 -6.53
N VAL A 230 17.15 -4.59 -5.50
CA VAL A 230 16.46 -5.88 -5.62
C VAL A 230 15.17 -5.89 -4.83
N ASN A 231 14.19 -6.65 -5.31
CA ASN A 231 12.88 -6.75 -4.68
C ASN A 231 12.54 -8.22 -4.43
N CYS A 232 11.93 -8.48 -3.26
CA CYS A 232 11.42 -9.78 -2.86
C CYS A 232 9.96 -9.66 -2.43
N SER A 233 9.06 -10.42 -3.05
CA SER A 233 7.67 -10.47 -2.62
C SER A 233 7.49 -11.51 -1.51
N VAL A 234 6.64 -11.18 -0.52
CA VAL A 234 6.29 -12.09 0.57
C VAL A 234 4.78 -12.26 0.60
N LEU A 235 4.31 -13.51 0.68
CA LEU A 235 2.92 -13.88 0.86
C LEU A 235 2.74 -14.52 2.22
N GLY A 236 1.70 -14.14 2.95
CA GLY A 236 1.41 -14.76 4.25
C GLY A 236 0.62 -13.89 5.19
N ASN A 237 0.82 -14.13 6.48
CA ASN A 237 0.28 -13.37 7.60
C ASN A 237 1.20 -13.55 8.83
N TYR A 238 0.69 -13.22 10.03
CA TYR A 238 1.46 -13.37 11.28
C TYR A 238 1.86 -14.83 11.61
N LYS A 239 1.23 -15.84 10.99
CA LYS A 239 1.49 -17.27 11.26
C LYS A 239 2.60 -17.84 10.38
N TYR A 240 2.63 -17.44 9.12
CA TYR A 240 3.62 -17.91 8.15
C TYR A 240 3.92 -16.86 7.10
N GLN A 241 5.12 -16.92 6.54
CA GLN A 241 5.59 -16.06 5.48
C GLN A 241 6.33 -16.92 4.44
N GLU A 242 5.93 -16.78 3.18
CA GLU A 242 6.59 -17.41 2.03
C GLU A 242 7.22 -16.30 1.19
N ALA A 243 8.51 -16.42 0.86
CA ALA A 243 9.21 -15.47 0.02
C ALA A 243 9.25 -15.98 -1.44
N SER A 244 9.06 -15.07 -2.38
CA SER A 244 9.20 -15.32 -3.81
C SER A 244 10.68 -15.43 -4.22
N VAL A 245 10.91 -15.69 -5.52
CA VAL A 245 12.20 -15.35 -6.16
C VAL A 245 12.45 -13.85 -6.04
N ILE A 246 13.74 -13.47 -6.11
CA ILE A 246 14.17 -12.07 -6.05
C ILE A 246 14.37 -11.55 -7.46
N GLU A 247 13.89 -10.33 -7.73
CA GLU A 247 14.21 -9.57 -8.95
C GLU A 247 15.32 -8.57 -8.70
N GLU A 248 16.16 -8.36 -9.68
CA GLU A 248 17.10 -7.24 -9.79
C GLU A 248 16.50 -6.20 -10.72
N VAL A 249 16.40 -4.95 -10.26
CA VAL A 249 15.92 -3.82 -11.04
C VAL A 249 17.13 -3.20 -11.76
N ILE A 250 17.09 -3.16 -13.09
CA ILE A 250 18.13 -2.50 -13.87
C ILE A 250 17.66 -1.08 -14.16
N SER A 251 18.24 -0.11 -13.46
CA SER A 251 18.07 1.30 -13.76
C SER A 251 19.11 1.74 -14.79
N THR A 252 18.66 2.49 -15.78
CA THR A 252 19.56 3.18 -16.75
C THR A 252 19.99 4.55 -16.23
N GLU A 253 19.37 5.04 -15.16
CA GLU A 253 19.64 6.30 -14.48
C GLU A 253 19.95 6.08 -13.00
N GLU A 254 20.58 7.07 -12.35
CA GLU A 254 20.98 7.00 -10.94
C GLU A 254 19.79 6.77 -9.98
N PHE A 255 18.56 7.14 -10.42
CA PHE A 255 17.27 6.86 -9.75
C PHE A 255 16.13 6.75 -10.77
N LEU A 256 15.24 5.76 -10.60
CA LEU A 256 14.03 5.64 -11.41
C LEU A 256 13.05 6.77 -11.06
N THR A 257 12.74 7.61 -12.03
CA THR A 257 11.70 8.63 -11.91
C THR A 257 10.30 8.00 -12.02
N TYR A 258 9.25 8.76 -11.69
CA TYR A 258 7.85 8.36 -11.92
C TYR A 258 7.62 7.96 -13.38
N THR A 259 8.19 8.73 -14.31
CA THR A 259 8.11 8.48 -15.75
C THR A 259 8.74 7.15 -16.14
N ASP A 260 9.89 6.81 -15.55
CA ASP A 260 10.59 5.55 -15.81
C ASP A 260 9.85 4.34 -15.25
N LYS A 261 9.23 4.50 -14.07
CA LYS A 261 8.46 3.43 -13.43
C LYS A 261 7.18 3.08 -14.19
N TYR A 262 6.49 4.07 -14.80
CA TYR A 262 5.13 3.91 -15.29
C TYR A 262 4.90 4.27 -16.76
N ILE A 263 5.76 5.11 -17.39
CA ILE A 263 5.56 5.66 -18.74
C ILE A 263 6.59 5.14 -19.74
N GLY A 264 7.61 4.38 -19.31
CA GLY A 264 8.73 3.91 -20.12
C GLY A 264 8.35 3.46 -21.53
N LYS A 265 9.12 3.93 -22.52
CA LYS A 265 8.91 3.67 -23.96
C LYS A 265 9.17 2.20 -24.32
N SER A 266 8.15 1.35 -24.33
CA SER A 266 8.20 0.09 -25.08
C SER A 266 7.30 0.19 -26.30
N LYS A 267 7.92 0.21 -27.49
CA LYS A 267 7.23 -0.01 -28.77
C LYS A 267 6.87 -1.49 -28.84
N GLY A 268 5.59 -1.84 -28.75
CA GLY A 268 5.08 -3.05 -29.38
C GLY A 268 4.53 -4.17 -28.53
N ASP A 269 4.21 -4.00 -27.21
CA ASP A 269 3.55 -5.08 -26.48
C ASP A 269 2.33 -4.61 -25.68
N THR A 270 1.25 -5.40 -25.73
CA THR A 270 -0.08 -5.06 -25.18
C THR A 270 -0.22 -5.26 -23.67
N THR A 271 0.87 -5.58 -22.97
CA THR A 271 0.96 -5.73 -21.50
C THR A 271 1.54 -4.47 -20.85
N LYS A 272 0.88 -3.32 -21.05
CA LYS A 272 1.25 -2.04 -20.42
C LYS A 272 0.80 -1.99 -18.96
N GLY A 273 1.69 -2.29 -18.08
CA GLY A 273 1.68 -2.05 -16.64
C GLY A 273 3.06 -2.47 -16.18
N MET A 274 3.70 -1.94 -15.20
CA MET A 274 5.06 -2.22 -14.64
C MET A 274 6.10 -3.06 -15.45
N VAL A 275 5.83 -3.42 -16.71
CA VAL A 275 6.66 -4.26 -17.60
C VAL A 275 7.79 -3.43 -18.25
N ALA A 276 7.78 -2.11 -18.09
CA ALA A 276 8.74 -1.23 -18.79
C ALA A 276 10.10 -1.08 -18.09
N THR A 277 10.29 -1.60 -16.88
CA THR A 277 11.60 -1.63 -16.22
C THR A 277 12.37 -2.86 -16.67
N ASN A 278 13.61 -2.68 -17.13
CA ASN A 278 14.52 -3.80 -17.37
C ASN A 278 14.74 -4.55 -16.05
N ARG A 279 14.43 -5.85 -16.00
CA ARG A 279 14.50 -6.68 -14.81
C ARG A 279 15.25 -7.96 -15.10
N VAL A 280 15.95 -8.46 -14.11
CA VAL A 280 16.54 -9.80 -14.16
C VAL A 280 15.92 -10.65 -13.05
N ILE A 281 15.28 -11.76 -13.41
CA ILE A 281 14.63 -12.69 -12.49
C ILE A 281 15.10 -14.11 -12.84
N PRO A 282 15.78 -14.81 -11.91
CA PRO A 282 16.22 -14.36 -10.58
C PRO A 282 17.34 -13.34 -10.64
N ALA A 283 17.48 -12.54 -9.56
CA ALA A 283 18.52 -11.53 -9.41
C ALA A 283 19.94 -12.13 -9.47
N ARG A 284 20.89 -11.39 -10.06
CA ARG A 284 22.29 -11.80 -10.26
C ARG A 284 23.15 -11.48 -9.02
N ILE A 285 22.78 -12.02 -7.88
CA ILE A 285 23.50 -11.88 -6.61
C ILE A 285 23.98 -13.26 -6.11
N ASP A 286 24.96 -13.28 -5.21
CA ASP A 286 25.46 -14.54 -4.67
C ASP A 286 24.39 -15.27 -3.82
N ASN A 287 24.50 -16.61 -3.76
CA ASN A 287 23.49 -17.46 -3.12
C ASN A 287 23.33 -17.18 -1.60
N LYS A 288 24.39 -16.74 -0.92
CA LYS A 288 24.33 -16.41 0.51
C LYS A 288 23.49 -15.16 0.72
N LEU A 289 23.80 -14.10 -0.02
CA LEU A 289 23.06 -12.85 0.03
C LEU A 289 21.60 -13.02 -0.44
N TYR A 290 21.37 -13.89 -1.43
CA TYR A 290 20.03 -14.23 -1.91
C TYR A 290 19.15 -14.80 -0.79
N LYS A 291 19.64 -15.79 -0.06
CA LYS A 291 18.94 -16.38 1.08
C LYS A 291 18.76 -15.38 2.24
N GLU A 292 19.78 -14.58 2.53
CA GLU A 292 19.72 -13.54 3.54
C GLU A 292 18.59 -12.55 3.24
N ILE A 293 18.48 -12.07 2.00
CA ILE A 293 17.43 -11.14 1.57
C ILE A 293 16.04 -11.77 1.71
N GLN A 294 15.86 -13.04 1.38
CA GLN A 294 14.59 -13.72 1.59
C GLN A 294 14.20 -13.81 3.07
N GLU A 295 15.15 -14.09 3.96
CA GLU A 295 14.87 -14.07 5.40
C GLU A 295 14.57 -12.65 5.91
N LEU A 296 15.38 -11.65 5.53
CA LEU A 296 15.09 -10.24 5.87
C LEU A 296 13.72 -9.78 5.37
N ALA A 297 13.29 -10.23 4.18
CA ALA A 297 11.98 -9.93 3.66
C ALA A 297 10.86 -10.52 4.54
N LYS A 298 11.01 -11.78 4.97
CA LYS A 298 10.05 -12.43 5.88
C LYS A 298 10.02 -11.78 7.27
N GLU A 299 11.18 -11.43 7.82
CA GLU A 299 11.26 -10.72 9.09
C GLU A 299 10.64 -9.33 9.02
N THR A 300 10.90 -8.57 7.95
CA THR A 300 10.25 -7.29 7.67
C THR A 300 8.74 -7.43 7.59
N PHE A 301 8.25 -8.40 6.82
CA PHE A 301 6.83 -8.69 6.68
C PHE A 301 6.19 -8.98 8.05
N LYS A 302 6.85 -9.75 8.90
CA LYS A 302 6.36 -10.12 10.23
C LYS A 302 6.36 -8.94 11.19
N VAL A 303 7.47 -8.19 11.32
CA VAL A 303 7.56 -7.07 12.29
C VAL A 303 6.63 -5.92 11.91
N MET A 304 6.42 -5.69 10.63
CA MET A 304 5.48 -4.70 10.11
C MET A 304 4.02 -5.15 10.20
N ASN A 305 3.77 -6.39 10.66
CA ASN A 305 2.42 -6.97 10.78
C ASN A 305 1.67 -7.00 9.45
N LEU A 306 2.38 -7.27 8.35
CA LEU A 306 1.80 -7.34 7.00
C LEU A 306 0.93 -8.59 6.83
N SER A 307 0.04 -8.56 5.83
CA SER A 307 -0.85 -9.68 5.50
C SER A 307 -1.22 -9.67 4.02
N GLY A 308 -1.49 -10.86 3.46
CA GLY A 308 -1.69 -11.03 2.03
C GLY A 308 -0.35 -11.04 1.30
N VAL A 309 -0.20 -10.25 0.25
CA VAL A 309 1.07 -10.08 -0.48
C VAL A 309 1.63 -8.69 -0.22
N ALA A 310 2.95 -8.62 0.00
CA ALA A 310 3.70 -7.35 -0.01
C ALA A 310 5.01 -7.56 -0.77
N ARG A 311 5.59 -6.50 -1.33
CA ARG A 311 6.92 -6.51 -1.94
C ARG A 311 7.86 -5.70 -1.06
N ILE A 312 8.95 -6.32 -0.66
CA ILE A 312 9.98 -5.66 0.14
C ILE A 312 11.12 -5.29 -0.81
N ASP A 313 11.42 -4.02 -0.87
CA ASP A 313 12.46 -3.45 -1.71
C ASP A 313 13.76 -3.31 -0.90
N PHE A 314 14.89 -3.67 -1.50
CA PHE A 314 16.21 -3.70 -0.86
C PHE A 314 17.23 -2.89 -1.66
N LEU A 315 18.15 -2.27 -0.94
CA LEU A 315 19.33 -1.61 -1.48
C LEU A 315 20.57 -2.44 -1.09
N ILE A 316 21.36 -2.87 -2.07
CA ILE A 316 22.58 -3.62 -1.86
C ILE A 316 23.77 -2.72 -2.11
N ASP A 317 24.64 -2.57 -1.11
CA ASP A 317 26.01 -2.12 -1.32
C ASP A 317 26.82 -3.28 -1.92
N ASN A 318 26.96 -3.28 -3.23
CA ASN A 318 27.60 -4.40 -3.96
C ASN A 318 29.08 -4.56 -3.62
N LYS A 319 29.76 -3.49 -3.18
CA LYS A 319 31.17 -3.55 -2.74
C LYS A 319 31.29 -4.23 -1.38
N LYS A 320 30.43 -3.88 -0.43
CA LYS A 320 30.41 -4.47 0.92
C LYS A 320 29.65 -5.79 1.00
N LYS A 321 28.93 -6.18 -0.06
CA LYS A 321 28.02 -7.34 -0.08
C LYS A 321 27.00 -7.30 1.06
N LYS A 322 26.43 -6.11 1.33
CA LYS A 322 25.49 -5.87 2.41
C LYS A 322 24.16 -5.38 1.85
N ALA A 323 23.07 -6.06 2.22
CA ALA A 323 21.73 -5.63 1.91
C ALA A 323 21.15 -4.76 3.03
N TYR A 324 20.34 -3.78 2.62
CA TYR A 324 19.55 -2.93 3.50
C TYR A 324 18.10 -3.01 3.09
N VAL A 325 17.20 -3.15 4.07
CA VAL A 325 15.74 -3.03 3.82
C VAL A 325 15.46 -1.56 3.52
N ASN A 326 14.84 -1.32 2.37
CA ASN A 326 14.45 0.03 1.95
C ASN A 326 13.02 0.35 2.38
N GLU A 327 12.04 -0.29 1.74
CA GLU A 327 10.62 -0.08 2.04
C GLU A 327 9.77 -1.31 1.68
N PRO A 328 8.68 -1.60 2.43
CA PRO A 328 7.64 -2.53 2.03
C PRO A 328 6.55 -1.81 1.22
N ASN A 329 6.15 -2.40 0.12
CA ASN A 329 4.98 -2.02 -0.65
C ASN A 329 3.82 -2.93 -0.25
N THR A 330 2.83 -2.41 0.47
CA THR A 330 1.74 -3.21 1.07
C THR A 330 0.72 -3.70 0.05
N ILE A 331 0.61 -3.02 -1.09
CA ILE A 331 -0.16 -3.42 -2.27
C ILE A 331 0.74 -3.19 -3.49
N PRO A 332 1.63 -4.14 -3.83
CA PRO A 332 2.59 -3.93 -4.90
C PRO A 332 1.90 -3.90 -6.26
N GLY A 333 2.47 -3.14 -7.20
CA GLY A 333 1.97 -3.09 -8.57
C GLY A 333 1.84 -4.48 -9.20
N SER A 334 0.71 -4.73 -9.87
CA SER A 334 0.30 -6.04 -10.38
C SER A 334 0.37 -7.16 -9.32
N LEU A 335 0.28 -6.81 -8.03
CA LEU A 335 0.43 -7.72 -6.86
C LEU A 335 1.71 -8.57 -6.93
N SER A 336 2.74 -8.10 -7.61
CA SER A 336 4.02 -8.80 -7.86
C SER A 336 3.86 -10.22 -8.43
N PHE A 337 2.76 -10.51 -9.15
CA PHE A 337 2.44 -11.87 -9.62
C PHE A 337 3.57 -12.51 -10.43
N TYR A 338 4.31 -11.74 -11.19
CA TYR A 338 5.42 -12.20 -12.04
C TYR A 338 6.57 -12.85 -11.24
N LEU A 339 6.78 -12.44 -9.97
CA LEU A 339 7.73 -13.10 -9.06
C LEU A 339 7.19 -14.44 -8.59
N TRP A 340 5.89 -14.54 -8.36
CA TRP A 340 5.22 -15.74 -7.91
C TRP A 340 5.11 -16.79 -9.00
N GLU A 341 4.87 -16.39 -10.25
CA GLU A 341 4.93 -17.31 -11.40
C GLU A 341 6.30 -17.96 -11.55
N LYS A 342 7.38 -17.20 -11.32
CA LYS A 342 8.75 -17.73 -11.29
C LYS A 342 9.05 -18.57 -10.03
N THR A 343 8.21 -18.50 -9.02
CA THR A 343 8.23 -19.35 -7.81
C THR A 343 7.27 -20.56 -7.95
N ASN A 344 6.80 -20.86 -9.16
CA ASN A 344 5.81 -21.91 -9.48
C ASN A 344 4.44 -21.72 -8.80
N LYS A 345 4.06 -20.48 -8.49
CA LYS A 345 2.74 -20.13 -8.00
C LYS A 345 2.02 -19.25 -9.05
N PRO A 346 1.17 -19.82 -9.90
CA PRO A 346 0.42 -19.06 -10.90
C PRO A 346 -0.46 -17.97 -10.29
N TYR A 347 -0.72 -16.89 -11.05
CA TYR A 347 -1.42 -15.73 -10.55
C TYR A 347 -2.79 -16.04 -9.92
N ASN A 348 -3.58 -16.91 -10.54
CA ASN A 348 -4.87 -17.34 -9.97
C ASN A 348 -4.72 -18.05 -8.61
N LYS A 349 -3.64 -18.78 -8.38
CA LYS A 349 -3.35 -19.44 -7.09
C LYS A 349 -2.90 -18.44 -6.05
N LEU A 350 -2.12 -17.43 -6.44
CA LEU A 350 -1.75 -16.31 -5.57
C LEU A 350 -3.00 -15.59 -5.07
N LEU A 351 -3.92 -15.21 -5.96
CA LEU A 351 -5.16 -14.51 -5.61
C LEU A 351 -6.09 -15.37 -4.72
N ASP A 352 -6.21 -16.67 -5.01
CA ASP A 352 -6.98 -17.62 -4.19
C ASP A 352 -6.40 -17.73 -2.77
N GLU A 353 -5.08 -17.77 -2.64
CA GLU A 353 -4.41 -17.85 -1.33
C GLU A 353 -4.58 -16.55 -0.54
N MET A 354 -4.44 -15.38 -1.17
CA MET A 354 -4.69 -14.09 -0.54
C MET A 354 -6.12 -13.97 0.01
N LEU A 355 -7.13 -14.39 -0.76
CA LEU A 355 -8.53 -14.43 -0.33
C LEU A 355 -8.73 -15.42 0.82
N SER A 356 -8.12 -16.61 0.73
CA SER A 356 -8.17 -17.63 1.78
C SER A 356 -7.56 -17.15 3.11
N ILE A 357 -6.41 -16.48 3.06
CA ILE A 357 -5.75 -15.86 4.22
C ILE A 357 -6.72 -14.87 4.88
N ALA A 358 -7.29 -13.95 4.12
CA ALA A 358 -8.17 -12.92 4.63
C ALA A 358 -9.43 -13.50 5.31
N ILE A 359 -10.05 -14.51 4.70
CA ILE A 359 -11.23 -15.19 5.26
C ILE A 359 -10.88 -15.93 6.57
N LYS A 360 -9.74 -16.64 6.60
CA LYS A 360 -9.28 -17.37 7.80
C LYS A 360 -8.91 -16.42 8.93
N ASP A 361 -8.23 -15.33 8.64
CA ASP A 361 -7.85 -14.33 9.63
C ASP A 361 -9.07 -13.62 10.20
N PHE A 362 -10.05 -13.27 9.37
CA PHE A 362 -11.31 -12.71 9.83
C PHE A 362 -12.08 -13.67 10.74
N LYS A 363 -12.18 -14.95 10.37
CA LYS A 363 -12.80 -15.98 11.23
C LYS A 363 -12.07 -16.15 12.56
N THR A 364 -10.75 -15.97 12.58
CA THR A 364 -9.95 -16.03 13.82
C THR A 364 -10.19 -14.79 14.67
N LYS A 365 -10.21 -13.60 14.04
CA LYS A 365 -10.47 -12.31 14.69
C LYS A 365 -11.88 -12.27 15.28
N SER A 366 -12.88 -12.74 14.56
CA SER A 366 -14.29 -12.72 15.01
C SER A 366 -14.58 -13.57 16.27
N LYS A 367 -13.67 -14.48 16.62
CA LYS A 367 -13.74 -15.27 17.88
C LYS A 367 -13.15 -14.53 19.09
N LYS A 368 -12.56 -13.35 18.90
CA LYS A 368 -12.00 -12.54 19.99
C LYS A 368 -13.07 -11.63 20.56
N ILE A 369 -12.92 -11.28 21.84
CA ILE A 369 -13.85 -10.41 22.56
C ILE A 369 -13.43 -8.96 22.31
N TYR A 370 -14.29 -8.18 21.66
CA TYR A 370 -14.06 -6.76 21.36
C TYR A 370 -15.05 -5.83 22.08
N SER A 371 -16.11 -6.39 22.68
CA SER A 371 -17.10 -5.61 23.43
C SER A 371 -17.62 -6.42 24.60
N PHE A 372 -18.05 -5.72 25.64
CA PHE A 372 -18.72 -6.31 26.78
C PHE A 372 -20.09 -5.66 26.91
N ASP A 373 -21.12 -6.46 27.22
CA ASP A 373 -22.44 -5.95 27.63
C ASP A 373 -22.33 -5.46 29.06
N THR A 374 -21.86 -4.22 29.23
CA THR A 374 -21.81 -3.55 30.53
C THR A 374 -22.89 -2.50 30.59
N ASN A 375 -23.71 -2.56 31.60
CA ASN A 375 -24.73 -1.53 31.81
C ASN A 375 -24.20 -0.35 32.66
N ILE A 376 -22.97 0.12 32.31
CA ILE A 376 -22.32 1.24 33.01
C ILE A 376 -23.21 2.48 33.00
N LEU A 377 -23.90 2.71 31.88
CA LEU A 377 -24.78 3.87 31.72
C LEU A 377 -25.98 3.86 32.65
N SER A 378 -26.43 2.71 33.12
CA SER A 378 -27.54 2.63 34.10
C SER A 378 -27.19 3.26 35.46
N ASN A 379 -25.90 3.26 35.81
CA ASN A 379 -25.37 3.83 37.06
C ASN A 379 -24.76 5.22 36.86
N PHE A 380 -24.82 5.75 35.64
CA PHE A 380 -24.29 7.08 35.30
C PHE A 380 -25.30 8.14 35.77
N ASN A 381 -25.17 8.59 37.01
CA ASN A 381 -25.80 9.82 37.47
C ASN A 381 -25.15 10.98 36.79
N GLY A 382 -25.81 11.52 35.74
CA GLY A 382 -25.28 12.58 34.88
C GLY A 382 -24.60 13.70 35.65
N LEU A 383 -23.60 14.35 35.04
CA LEU A 383 -22.92 15.53 35.58
C LEU A 383 -23.99 16.51 36.11
N LYS A 384 -24.06 16.70 37.45
CA LYS A 384 -24.86 17.75 38.07
C LYS A 384 -24.32 19.06 37.57
N GLY A 385 -24.94 19.67 36.53
CA GLY A 385 -24.49 20.96 36.00
C GLY A 385 -24.97 21.37 34.61
N GLY A 386 -25.66 20.56 33.85
CA GLY A 386 -26.28 20.96 32.60
C GLY A 386 -27.81 20.98 32.72
N LYS A 387 -28.46 22.14 32.49
CA LYS A 387 -29.91 22.20 32.31
C LYS A 387 -30.31 21.22 31.21
N GLY A 388 -30.92 20.11 31.59
CA GLY A 388 -31.34 19.08 30.68
C GLY A 388 -32.24 19.60 29.58
N LEU A 389 -31.98 19.15 28.34
CA LEU A 389 -32.94 19.22 27.23
C LEU A 389 -34.25 18.53 27.68
N LYS A 390 -35.21 19.33 28.19
CA LYS A 390 -36.59 18.89 28.35
C LYS A 390 -37.20 18.68 26.96
N GLY A 391 -37.60 17.48 26.65
CA GLY A 391 -38.58 17.22 25.61
C GLY A 391 -38.13 16.36 24.42
N ILE A 392 -37.94 15.06 24.64
CA ILE A 392 -38.32 14.05 23.65
C ILE A 392 -39.27 13.10 24.36
N LYS A 393 -40.59 13.35 24.23
CA LYS A 393 -41.61 12.36 24.56
C LYS A 393 -41.50 11.21 23.54
N LYS A 394 -41.57 9.99 24.04
CA LYS A 394 -41.67 8.74 23.26
C LYS A 394 -42.78 8.78 22.25
#